data_cd14df9e0d4260574dcd00301c249f13
#
_entry.id   cd14df9e0d4260574dcd00301c249f13
#
_cell.length_a   1.000
_cell.length_b   1.000
_cell.length_c   1.000
_cell.angle_alpha   90.00
_cell.angle_beta   90.00
_cell.angle_gamma   90.00
#
_symmetry.space_group_name_H-M   'P 1'
#
loop_
_entity.id
_entity.type
_entity.pdbx_description
1 polymer ?
#
loop_
_entity_poly.entity_id
_entity_poly.type
_entity_poly.pdbx_seq_one_letter_code
_entity_poly.pdbx_strand_id
1 'polypeptide(L)'
;MKYLMICAIFLSSLCCAGTIDPRVPDSKYIEYGSKYECVLKIRGVYADKLNNPFAASCVLIDRYHILTAAHIVENSITQHVIFNNKAFPCAVVAIHAHYDNNVFGKHDIAIARLQRPIDIDFYPELYTEKDEVGKICGISGWGISGNFNTGVKSQSFDNIRRAGSNVVADIENNLLITKATDSPKTTLEFLIASGDSGGGLFIDKKIAGINSCVLSIDGKANSTYKDMGGHTRVSDYIDWIIGTKKSINDIIEGQK
;
A
#
# COMPACT_ATOMS: atom_id res chain seq x y z
N MET A 1 -0.22 26.99 -12.67
CA MET A 1 -0.19 27.39 -11.24
C MET A 1 0.55 26.30 -10.50
N LYS A 2 1.76 26.57 -10.00
CA LYS A 2 2.53 25.59 -9.23
C LYS A 2 1.87 25.45 -7.86
N TYR A 3 1.35 24.29 -7.54
CA TYR A 3 0.82 23.99 -6.20
C TYR A 3 2.00 23.97 -5.22
N LEU A 4 1.93 24.82 -4.21
CA LEU A 4 2.86 24.80 -3.08
C LEU A 4 2.45 23.60 -2.20
N MET A 5 3.18 22.51 -2.31
CA MET A 5 2.96 21.30 -1.53
C MET A 5 3.47 21.54 -0.10
N ILE A 6 2.58 21.81 0.84
CA ILE A 6 2.93 21.89 2.26
C ILE A 6 2.96 20.45 2.79
N CYS A 7 4.17 19.92 2.99
CA CYS A 7 4.40 18.65 3.67
C CYS A 7 4.08 18.81 5.16
N ALA A 8 3.01 18.22 5.62
CA ALA A 8 2.80 17.99 7.05
C ALA A 8 3.51 16.70 7.47
N ILE A 9 4.63 16.86 8.18
CA ILE A 9 5.34 15.73 8.81
C ILE A 9 4.50 15.27 9.99
N PHE A 10 3.80 14.15 9.87
CA PHE A 10 3.22 13.45 11.02
C PHE A 10 4.13 12.30 11.43
N LEU A 11 5.02 12.57 12.39
CA LEU A 11 5.58 11.57 13.27
C LEU A 11 4.50 11.13 14.26
N SER A 12 3.74 10.11 13.90
CA SER A 12 3.10 9.23 14.88
C SER A 12 2.59 7.98 14.20
N SER A 13 3.22 6.89 14.54
CA SER A 13 2.73 5.54 14.37
C SER A 13 1.30 5.39 14.84
N LEU A 14 0.33 5.31 13.93
CA LEU A 14 -0.96 4.67 14.22
C LEU A 14 -1.64 4.36 12.88
N CYS A 15 -1.76 3.11 12.65
CA CYS A 15 -2.16 2.45 11.43
C CYS A 15 -3.66 2.49 11.17
N CYS A 16 -4.08 2.68 9.92
CA CYS A 16 -5.50 2.57 9.64
C CYS A 16 -5.88 2.56 8.15
N ALA A 17 -6.90 1.79 7.73
CA ALA A 17 -7.36 1.57 6.37
C ALA A 17 -8.21 2.69 5.77
N GLY A 18 -8.50 2.59 4.47
CA GLY A 18 -9.07 3.58 3.60
C GLY A 18 -10.38 4.24 4.00
N THR A 19 -10.64 5.37 3.38
CA THR A 19 -11.94 6.04 3.46
C THR A 19 -12.77 5.73 2.23
N ILE A 20 -14.09 5.69 2.43
CA ILE A 20 -15.09 5.25 1.48
C ILE A 20 -16.13 6.34 1.24
N ASP A 21 -16.85 6.23 0.14
CA ASP A 21 -18.02 7.07 -0.14
C ASP A 21 -19.11 6.81 0.93
N PRO A 22 -19.51 7.83 1.70
CA PRO A 22 -20.53 7.66 2.75
C PRO A 22 -21.91 7.25 2.23
N ARG A 23 -22.15 7.34 0.93
CA ARG A 23 -23.40 6.93 0.27
C ARG A 23 -23.45 5.43 0.00
N VAL A 24 -22.30 4.74 0.10
CA VAL A 24 -22.17 3.30 -0.18
C VAL A 24 -21.92 2.54 1.12
N PRO A 25 -22.66 1.46 1.40
CA PRO A 25 -22.43 0.65 2.61
C PRO A 25 -21.02 0.04 2.67
N ASP A 26 -20.38 0.07 3.84
CA ASP A 26 -19.04 -0.50 4.09
C ASP A 26 -18.95 -1.99 3.68
N SER A 27 -20.04 -2.75 3.83
CA SER A 27 -20.11 -4.16 3.42
C SER A 27 -19.74 -4.38 1.94
N LYS A 28 -19.98 -3.39 1.07
CA LYS A 28 -19.61 -3.48 -0.36
C LYS A 28 -18.11 -3.39 -0.57
N TYR A 29 -17.42 -2.59 0.22
CA TYR A 29 -15.95 -2.48 0.20
C TYR A 29 -15.28 -3.72 0.81
N ILE A 30 -15.90 -4.32 1.82
CA ILE A 30 -15.46 -5.60 2.42
C ILE A 30 -15.65 -6.73 1.39
N GLU A 31 -16.82 -6.82 0.75
CA GLU A 31 -17.11 -7.78 -0.32
C GLU A 31 -16.12 -7.63 -1.48
N TYR A 32 -15.85 -6.39 -1.91
CA TYR A 32 -14.89 -6.14 -2.97
C TYR A 32 -13.46 -6.47 -2.52
N GLY A 33 -13.12 -6.22 -1.25
CA GLY A 33 -11.85 -6.58 -0.63
C GLY A 33 -11.55 -8.08 -0.66
N SER A 34 -12.57 -8.93 -0.63
CA SER A 34 -12.39 -10.39 -0.71
C SER A 34 -11.73 -10.86 -2.01
N LYS A 35 -11.84 -10.07 -3.08
CA LYS A 35 -11.22 -10.35 -4.40
C LYS A 35 -9.71 -10.11 -4.44
N TYR A 36 -9.14 -9.47 -3.42
CA TYR A 36 -7.73 -9.12 -3.34
C TYR A 36 -7.00 -9.99 -2.31
N GLU A 37 -7.11 -11.31 -2.43
CA GLU A 37 -6.47 -12.25 -1.49
C GLU A 37 -4.96 -12.05 -1.41
N CYS A 38 -4.33 -11.60 -2.50
CA CYS A 38 -2.92 -11.27 -2.56
C CYS A 38 -2.51 -10.07 -1.68
N VAL A 39 -3.45 -9.22 -1.25
CA VAL A 39 -3.18 -8.11 -0.34
C VAL A 39 -3.28 -8.62 1.10
N LEU A 40 -2.13 -8.73 1.75
CA LEU A 40 -1.98 -9.31 3.08
C LEU A 40 -1.60 -8.24 4.10
N LYS A 41 -1.75 -8.57 5.38
CA LYS A 41 -1.28 -7.75 6.49
C LYS A 41 0.19 -8.05 6.76
N ILE A 42 1.02 -7.02 6.89
CA ILE A 42 2.37 -7.11 7.41
C ILE A 42 2.43 -6.49 8.81
N ARG A 43 3.15 -7.14 9.71
CA ARG A 43 3.43 -6.66 11.07
C ARG A 43 4.91 -6.75 11.36
N GLY A 44 5.38 -5.92 12.28
CA GLY A 44 6.75 -5.95 12.71
C GLY A 44 7.00 -5.02 13.88
N VAL A 45 8.27 -4.87 14.23
CA VAL A 45 8.72 -4.05 15.35
C VAL A 45 9.86 -3.15 14.86
N TYR A 46 9.79 -1.88 15.16
CA TYR A 46 10.88 -0.94 14.92
C TYR A 46 11.94 -1.01 16.02
N ALA A 47 13.19 -0.73 15.67
CA ALA A 47 14.30 -0.77 16.60
C ALA A 47 14.15 0.23 17.77
N ASP A 48 13.56 1.39 17.50
CA ASP A 48 13.33 2.46 18.46
C ASP A 48 12.01 2.36 19.24
N LYS A 49 11.14 1.40 18.87
CA LYS A 49 9.77 1.27 19.40
C LYS A 49 9.41 -0.19 19.68
N LEU A 50 10.24 -0.89 20.48
CA LEU A 50 10.09 -2.32 20.74
C LEU A 50 8.73 -2.72 21.33
N ASN A 51 8.11 -1.84 22.10
CA ASN A 51 6.81 -2.09 22.73
C ASN A 51 5.60 -1.61 21.89
N ASN A 52 5.85 -1.07 20.70
CA ASN A 52 4.80 -0.58 19.82
C ASN A 52 4.95 -1.18 18.42
N PRO A 53 4.43 -2.40 18.19
CA PRO A 53 4.50 -3.06 16.90
C PRO A 53 3.69 -2.28 15.85
N PHE A 54 4.21 -2.23 14.62
CA PHE A 54 3.46 -1.71 13.49
C PHE A 54 2.57 -2.78 12.85
N ALA A 55 1.52 -2.33 12.18
CA ALA A 55 0.74 -3.12 11.24
C ALA A 55 0.43 -2.28 10.01
N ALA A 56 0.58 -2.90 8.83
CA ALA A 56 0.38 -2.28 7.54
C ALA A 56 -0.04 -3.34 6.52
N SER A 57 0.07 -3.04 5.24
CA SER A 57 -0.30 -3.92 4.14
C SER A 57 0.93 -4.32 3.31
N CYS A 58 0.79 -5.41 2.56
CA CYS A 58 1.74 -5.85 1.54
C CYS A 58 1.00 -6.59 0.43
N VAL A 59 1.63 -6.75 -0.72
CA VAL A 59 1.09 -7.50 -1.86
C VAL A 59 1.96 -8.72 -2.12
N LEU A 60 1.40 -9.91 -2.03
CA LEU A 60 2.05 -11.17 -2.38
C LEU A 60 2.09 -11.29 -3.91
N ILE A 61 3.29 -11.26 -4.50
CA ILE A 61 3.51 -11.29 -5.96
C ILE A 61 3.91 -12.68 -6.48
N ASP A 62 4.30 -13.58 -5.61
CA ASP A 62 4.43 -15.01 -5.81
C ASP A 62 4.43 -15.72 -4.44
N ARG A 63 4.61 -17.04 -4.44
CA ARG A 63 4.56 -17.86 -3.20
C ARG A 63 5.48 -17.39 -2.07
N TYR A 64 6.57 -16.71 -2.40
CA TYR A 64 7.61 -16.32 -1.44
C TYR A 64 7.84 -14.82 -1.33
N HIS A 65 7.43 -14.01 -2.33
CA HIS A 65 7.81 -12.61 -2.38
C HIS A 65 6.60 -11.69 -2.20
N ILE A 66 6.81 -10.66 -1.42
CA ILE A 66 5.87 -9.55 -1.24
C ILE A 66 6.49 -8.23 -1.69
N LEU A 67 5.66 -7.34 -2.21
CA LEU A 67 5.95 -5.92 -2.31
C LEU A 67 5.26 -5.17 -1.16
N THR A 68 5.91 -4.13 -0.65
CA THR A 68 5.35 -3.23 0.37
C THR A 68 5.98 -1.84 0.23
N ALA A 69 5.53 -0.86 1.01
CA ALA A 69 6.16 0.45 1.08
C ALA A 69 7.46 0.40 1.89
N ALA A 70 8.49 1.14 1.44
CA ALA A 70 9.78 1.19 2.12
C ALA A 70 9.67 1.75 3.54
N HIS A 71 8.86 2.81 3.73
CA HIS A 71 8.66 3.46 5.03
C HIS A 71 8.09 2.51 6.11
N ILE A 72 7.44 1.40 5.71
CA ILE A 72 6.91 0.40 6.64
C ILE A 72 8.01 -0.49 7.21
N VAL A 73 9.01 -0.81 6.41
CA VAL A 73 10.06 -1.77 6.79
C VAL A 73 11.39 -1.11 7.11
N GLU A 74 11.53 0.18 6.83
CA GLU A 74 12.70 0.96 7.24
C GLU A 74 12.87 0.94 8.76
N ASN A 75 14.11 0.70 9.23
CA ASN A 75 14.45 0.61 10.67
C ASN A 75 13.67 -0.46 11.46
N SER A 76 12.96 -1.36 10.80
CA SER A 76 12.31 -2.48 11.47
C SER A 76 13.28 -3.65 11.68
N ILE A 77 13.22 -4.27 12.86
CA ILE A 77 14.07 -5.40 13.23
C ILE A 77 13.39 -6.75 13.02
N THR A 78 12.07 -6.77 12.94
CA THR A 78 11.29 -7.97 12.60
C THR A 78 10.13 -7.61 11.69
N GLN A 79 9.86 -8.47 10.70
CA GLN A 79 8.72 -8.37 9.82
C GLN A 79 8.13 -9.75 9.58
N HIS A 80 6.81 -9.84 9.61
CA HIS A 80 6.09 -11.07 9.26
C HIS A 80 4.75 -10.75 8.61
N VAL A 81 4.38 -11.54 7.63
CA VAL A 81 3.08 -11.47 6.95
C VAL A 81 2.07 -12.32 7.72
N ILE A 82 0.85 -11.84 7.86
CA ILE A 82 -0.25 -12.59 8.46
C ILE A 82 -1.16 -13.14 7.35
N PHE A 83 -1.26 -14.45 7.29
CA PHE A 83 -2.17 -15.16 6.39
C PHE A 83 -2.89 -16.27 7.15
N ASN A 84 -4.22 -16.34 7.07
CA ASN A 84 -5.05 -17.30 7.78
C ASN A 84 -4.69 -17.41 9.28
N ASN A 85 -4.55 -16.26 9.95
CA ASN A 85 -4.15 -16.10 11.35
C ASN A 85 -2.79 -16.72 11.72
N LYS A 86 -1.95 -17.05 10.73
CA LYS A 86 -0.59 -17.55 10.93
C LYS A 86 0.43 -16.48 10.53
N ALA A 87 1.54 -16.39 11.26
CA ALA A 87 2.64 -15.51 10.95
C ALA A 87 3.64 -16.21 10.01
N PHE A 88 4.05 -15.48 8.96
CA PHE A 88 5.05 -15.90 7.98
C PHE A 88 6.21 -14.89 8.04
N PRO A 89 7.32 -15.23 8.73
CA PRO A 89 8.45 -14.33 8.87
C PRO A 89 9.10 -14.01 7.53
N CYS A 90 9.56 -12.76 7.37
CA CYS A 90 10.43 -12.37 6.27
C CYS A 90 11.86 -12.87 6.56
N ALA A 91 12.48 -13.51 5.57
CA ALA A 91 13.87 -13.94 5.65
C ALA A 91 14.83 -12.83 5.26
N VAL A 92 14.45 -12.07 4.22
CA VAL A 92 15.21 -10.96 3.66
C VAL A 92 14.25 -9.85 3.29
N VAL A 93 14.65 -8.61 3.55
CA VAL A 93 13.96 -7.39 3.11
C VAL A 93 14.96 -6.53 2.37
N ALA A 94 14.58 -6.03 1.20
CA ALA A 94 15.35 -5.07 0.43
C ALA A 94 14.50 -3.82 0.16
N ILE A 95 15.04 -2.68 0.55
CA ILE A 95 14.49 -1.35 0.30
C ILE A 95 15.16 -0.77 -0.95
N HIS A 96 14.44 -0.02 -1.76
CA HIS A 96 15.04 0.65 -2.92
C HIS A 96 16.15 1.61 -2.49
N ALA A 97 17.32 1.53 -3.11
CA ALA A 97 18.53 2.26 -2.68
C ALA A 97 18.40 3.79 -2.69
N HIS A 98 17.47 4.33 -3.48
CA HIS A 98 17.20 5.77 -3.54
C HIS A 98 15.98 6.19 -2.71
N TYR A 99 15.43 5.30 -1.89
CA TYR A 99 14.39 5.67 -0.94
C TYR A 99 14.93 6.75 0.02
N ASP A 100 14.10 7.75 0.26
CA ASP A 100 14.47 8.89 1.11
C ASP A 100 13.23 9.32 1.90
N ASN A 101 13.22 9.04 3.19
CA ASN A 101 12.10 9.36 4.08
C ASN A 101 11.89 10.86 4.32
N ASN A 102 12.87 11.71 3.93
CA ASN A 102 12.73 13.16 4.00
C ASN A 102 12.01 13.74 2.78
N VAL A 103 11.83 12.94 1.73
CA VAL A 103 11.11 13.33 0.51
C VAL A 103 9.91 12.40 0.33
N PHE A 104 8.74 12.96 0.55
CA PHE A 104 7.48 12.23 0.60
C PHE A 104 7.22 11.38 -0.65
N GLY A 105 7.02 10.08 -0.45
CA GLY A 105 6.76 9.12 -1.53
C GLY A 105 7.94 8.79 -2.43
N LYS A 106 9.13 9.36 -2.20
CA LYS A 106 10.29 9.16 -3.06
C LYS A 106 10.83 7.74 -2.96
N HIS A 107 10.70 6.99 -4.05
CA HIS A 107 11.12 5.59 -4.16
C HIS A 107 10.62 4.70 -3.02
N ASP A 108 9.40 4.97 -2.54
CA ASP A 108 8.81 4.29 -1.39
C ASP A 108 8.31 2.89 -1.77
N ILE A 109 9.27 1.99 -2.00
CA ILE A 109 9.05 0.60 -2.38
C ILE A 109 10.08 -0.33 -1.75
N ALA A 110 9.62 -1.47 -1.27
CA ALA A 110 10.44 -2.56 -0.76
C ALA A 110 9.93 -3.91 -1.25
N ILE A 111 10.84 -4.87 -1.36
CA ILE A 111 10.53 -6.28 -1.62
C ILE A 111 11.04 -7.11 -0.44
N ALA A 112 10.25 -8.10 -0.02
CA ALA A 112 10.71 -9.07 0.98
C ALA A 112 10.43 -10.49 0.53
N ARG A 113 11.31 -11.43 0.99
CA ARG A 113 11.14 -12.86 0.79
C ARG A 113 10.75 -13.52 2.10
N LEU A 114 9.68 -14.31 2.06
CA LEU A 114 9.20 -15.10 3.20
C LEU A 114 10.10 -16.33 3.44
N GLN A 115 10.23 -16.75 4.70
CA GLN A 115 10.94 -17.98 5.06
C GLN A 115 10.25 -19.25 4.55
N ARG A 116 8.93 -19.22 4.40
CA ARG A 116 8.10 -20.32 3.89
C ARG A 116 7.02 -19.78 2.96
N PRO A 117 6.53 -20.59 2.00
CA PRO A 117 5.58 -20.12 1.00
C PRO A 117 4.19 -19.86 1.60
N ILE A 118 3.47 -18.96 0.95
CA ILE A 118 2.03 -18.78 1.09
C ILE A 118 1.40 -19.13 -0.26
N ASP A 119 0.46 -20.08 -0.23
CA ASP A 119 -0.28 -20.48 -1.42
C ASP A 119 -1.65 -19.83 -1.45
N ILE A 120 -1.93 -19.14 -2.55
CA ILE A 120 -3.21 -18.51 -2.90
C ILE A 120 -3.55 -18.83 -4.36
N ASP A 121 -4.81 -18.65 -4.74
CA ASP A 121 -5.27 -19.01 -6.08
C ASP A 121 -4.71 -18.11 -7.18
N PHE A 122 -4.34 -16.86 -6.86
CA PHE A 122 -3.90 -15.89 -7.85
C PHE A 122 -2.82 -14.93 -7.30
N TYR A 123 -1.68 -14.86 -7.99
CA TYR A 123 -0.64 -13.86 -7.77
C TYR A 123 -0.69 -12.82 -8.89
N PRO A 124 -0.75 -11.52 -8.59
CA PRO A 124 -0.82 -10.50 -9.61
C PRO A 124 0.51 -10.38 -10.37
N GLU A 125 0.43 -10.27 -11.68
CA GLU A 125 1.56 -9.83 -12.49
C GLU A 125 1.88 -8.35 -12.21
N LEU A 126 3.10 -7.92 -12.56
CA LEU A 126 3.46 -6.52 -12.54
C LEU A 126 2.83 -5.82 -13.75
N TYR A 127 2.29 -4.62 -13.52
CA TYR A 127 1.83 -3.77 -14.60
C TYR A 127 3.05 -3.08 -15.23
N THR A 128 3.32 -3.36 -16.49
CA THR A 128 4.53 -2.90 -17.19
C THR A 128 4.28 -1.72 -18.12
N GLU A 129 3.04 -1.49 -18.50
CA GLU A 129 2.61 -0.42 -19.36
C GLU A 129 2.71 0.94 -18.63
N LYS A 130 3.09 2.00 -19.35
CA LYS A 130 3.20 3.35 -18.78
C LYS A 130 2.03 4.26 -19.21
N ASP A 131 0.82 3.71 -19.17
CA ASP A 131 -0.40 4.35 -19.66
C ASP A 131 -1.53 4.32 -18.59
N GLU A 132 -1.17 4.40 -17.33
CA GLU A 132 -2.07 4.24 -16.19
C GLU A 132 -3.09 5.37 -16.06
N VAL A 133 -2.73 6.62 -16.49
CA VAL A 133 -3.61 7.79 -16.36
C VAL A 133 -4.92 7.61 -17.12
N GLY A 134 -6.02 7.88 -16.44
CA GLY A 134 -7.39 7.72 -16.96
C GLY A 134 -7.95 6.31 -16.79
N LYS A 135 -7.14 5.31 -16.41
CA LYS A 135 -7.61 3.94 -16.20
C LYS A 135 -8.31 3.80 -14.85
N ILE A 136 -9.34 2.94 -14.84
CA ILE A 136 -9.97 2.48 -13.60
C ILE A 136 -9.01 1.53 -12.90
N CYS A 137 -8.83 1.76 -11.60
CA CYS A 137 -8.00 0.92 -10.75
C CYS A 137 -8.79 0.40 -9.54
N GLY A 138 -8.39 -0.77 -9.05
CA GLY A 138 -8.79 -1.28 -7.74
C GLY A 138 -7.73 -0.97 -6.71
N ILE A 139 -8.11 -0.58 -5.49
CA ILE A 139 -7.18 -0.25 -4.41
C ILE A 139 -7.57 -1.06 -3.20
N SER A 140 -6.59 -1.70 -2.55
CA SER A 140 -6.86 -2.56 -1.39
C SER A 140 -5.81 -2.42 -0.30
N GLY A 141 -6.27 -2.61 0.95
CA GLY A 141 -5.40 -2.60 2.13
C GLY A 141 -6.10 -3.14 3.39
N TRP A 142 -5.39 -3.04 4.52
CA TRP A 142 -5.80 -3.55 5.83
C TRP A 142 -5.83 -2.48 6.92
N GLY A 143 -5.97 -1.29 6.54
CA GLY A 143 -5.92 -0.23 7.52
C GLY A 143 -7.27 0.03 8.26
N ILE A 144 -7.56 1.22 8.90
CA ILE A 144 -8.86 1.58 9.51
C ILE A 144 -9.82 2.17 8.49
N SER A 145 -11.11 2.04 8.81
CA SER A 145 -12.17 2.59 8.00
C SER A 145 -12.57 3.99 8.43
N GLY A 146 -12.95 4.78 7.46
CA GLY A 146 -13.56 6.07 7.60
C GLY A 146 -14.43 6.37 6.40
N ASN A 147 -14.86 7.60 6.26
CA ASN A 147 -15.54 8.04 5.06
C ASN A 147 -15.09 9.43 4.63
N PHE A 148 -15.36 9.81 3.38
CA PHE A 148 -14.87 11.06 2.81
C PHE A 148 -15.39 12.33 3.49
N ASN A 149 -16.54 12.27 4.22
CA ASN A 149 -17.07 13.42 4.94
C ASN A 149 -16.32 13.71 6.24
N THR A 150 -15.89 12.66 6.94
CA THR A 150 -15.34 12.77 8.30
C THR A 150 -13.88 12.35 8.41
N GLY A 151 -13.34 11.80 7.31
CA GLY A 151 -12.03 11.16 7.35
C GLY A 151 -12.05 9.87 8.16
N VAL A 152 -10.88 9.44 8.60
CA VAL A 152 -10.72 8.26 9.46
C VAL A 152 -11.35 8.45 10.83
N LYS A 153 -12.18 7.52 11.27
CA LYS A 153 -13.05 7.67 12.45
C LYS A 153 -12.44 7.22 13.76
N SER A 154 -11.41 6.52 13.86
CA SER A 154 -10.76 6.15 15.11
C SER A 154 -9.51 5.31 14.90
N GLN A 155 -8.74 5.16 15.96
CA GLN A 155 -7.48 4.42 16.01
C GLN A 155 -7.68 2.89 16.15
N SER A 156 -8.86 2.34 15.87
CA SER A 156 -9.13 0.92 16.05
C SER A 156 -9.05 0.16 14.73
N PHE A 157 -8.10 -0.76 14.65
CA PHE A 157 -8.08 -1.81 13.64
C PHE A 157 -9.24 -2.77 13.86
N ASP A 158 -10.12 -2.89 12.90
CA ASP A 158 -11.10 -3.97 12.87
C ASP A 158 -10.56 -5.28 12.28
N ASN A 159 -9.34 -5.25 11.75
CA ASN A 159 -8.69 -6.36 11.08
C ASN A 159 -9.44 -6.88 9.84
N ILE A 160 -10.15 -6.00 9.16
CA ILE A 160 -10.91 -6.30 7.95
C ILE A 160 -10.20 -5.68 6.74
N ARG A 161 -9.96 -6.50 5.70
CA ARG A 161 -9.48 -6.00 4.40
C ARG A 161 -10.62 -5.32 3.67
N ARG A 162 -10.37 -4.12 3.18
CA ARG A 162 -11.27 -3.42 2.27
C ARG A 162 -10.60 -3.19 0.94
N ALA A 163 -11.40 -3.05 -0.08
CA ALA A 163 -10.99 -2.53 -1.36
C ALA A 163 -12.08 -1.67 -1.95
N GLY A 164 -11.66 -0.75 -2.78
CA GLY A 164 -12.57 0.02 -3.63
C GLY A 164 -11.94 0.27 -4.97
N SER A 165 -12.56 1.13 -5.74
CA SER A 165 -12.10 1.51 -7.07
C SER A 165 -11.87 3.02 -7.15
N ASN A 166 -11.05 3.44 -8.09
CA ASN A 166 -10.84 4.84 -8.40
C ASN A 166 -10.39 4.97 -9.87
N VAL A 167 -10.09 6.17 -10.30
CA VAL A 167 -9.43 6.44 -11.57
C VAL A 167 -8.05 7.01 -11.25
N VAL A 168 -7.01 6.54 -11.94
CA VAL A 168 -5.69 7.18 -11.88
C VAL A 168 -5.83 8.56 -12.51
N ALA A 169 -5.75 9.60 -11.69
CA ALA A 169 -6.01 10.97 -12.11
C ALA A 169 -4.79 11.64 -12.72
N ASP A 170 -3.58 11.30 -12.24
CA ASP A 170 -2.32 11.93 -12.62
C ASP A 170 -1.12 11.08 -12.23
N ILE A 171 0.08 11.51 -12.64
CA ILE A 171 1.37 11.00 -12.17
C ILE A 171 2.19 12.18 -11.67
N GLU A 172 2.60 12.14 -10.41
CA GLU A 172 3.46 13.14 -9.79
C GLU A 172 4.62 12.46 -9.06
N ASN A 173 5.86 12.83 -9.40
CA ASN A 173 7.08 12.32 -8.73
C ASN A 173 7.13 10.79 -8.59
N ASN A 174 6.80 10.04 -9.65
CA ASN A 174 6.70 8.57 -9.66
C ASN A 174 5.59 7.99 -8.78
N LEU A 175 4.62 8.82 -8.40
CA LEU A 175 3.39 8.37 -7.74
C LEU A 175 2.22 8.41 -8.72
N LEU A 176 1.45 7.34 -8.77
CA LEU A 176 0.10 7.36 -9.34
C LEU A 176 -0.82 8.09 -8.34
N ILE A 177 -1.60 9.05 -8.83
CA ILE A 177 -2.47 9.86 -7.99
C ILE A 177 -3.92 9.45 -8.19
N THR A 178 -4.61 9.20 -7.07
CA THR A 178 -6.07 8.97 -7.04
C THR A 178 -6.75 10.04 -6.20
N LYS A 179 -8.02 10.36 -6.51
CA LYS A 179 -8.77 11.44 -5.85
C LYS A 179 -10.18 10.98 -5.54
N ALA A 180 -10.67 11.30 -4.35
CA ALA A 180 -12.10 11.23 -4.06
C ALA A 180 -12.80 12.54 -4.47
N THR A 181 -13.97 12.44 -5.04
CA THR A 181 -14.75 13.59 -5.51
C THR A 181 -16.22 13.49 -5.11
N ASP A 182 -16.90 14.63 -5.00
CA ASP A 182 -18.36 14.67 -4.74
C ASP A 182 -19.17 14.03 -5.88
N SER A 183 -18.59 13.94 -7.06
CA SER A 183 -19.13 13.24 -8.22
C SER A 183 -18.25 12.03 -8.52
N PRO A 184 -18.49 10.86 -7.88
CA PRO A 184 -17.64 9.70 -7.97
C PRO A 184 -17.53 9.19 -9.41
N LYS A 185 -16.30 8.85 -9.80
CA LYS A 185 -15.99 8.32 -11.14
C LYS A 185 -16.18 6.80 -11.21
N THR A 186 -16.28 6.16 -10.05
CA THR A 186 -16.47 4.72 -9.90
C THR A 186 -17.51 4.42 -8.82
N THR A 187 -18.10 3.23 -8.85
CA THR A 187 -19.18 2.84 -7.92
C THR A 187 -18.71 2.59 -6.48
N LEU A 188 -17.42 2.32 -6.28
CA LEU A 188 -16.81 2.03 -4.97
C LEU A 188 -15.60 2.93 -4.77
N GLU A 189 -15.78 4.26 -4.91
CA GLU A 189 -14.66 5.19 -4.77
C GLU A 189 -13.98 5.02 -3.41
N PHE A 190 -12.63 4.99 -3.42
CA PHE A 190 -11.81 4.63 -2.28
C PHE A 190 -10.54 5.49 -2.25
N LEU A 191 -10.18 6.00 -1.08
CA LEU A 191 -8.88 6.59 -0.80
C LEU A 191 -8.16 5.79 0.26
N ILE A 192 -6.86 5.65 0.06
CA ILE A 192 -5.99 5.07 1.08
C ILE A 192 -5.95 5.96 2.33
N ALA A 193 -5.75 5.32 3.47
CA ALA A 193 -5.46 5.96 4.74
C ALA A 193 -4.32 5.23 5.44
N SER A 194 -3.99 5.66 6.65
CA SER A 194 -2.94 5.02 7.44
C SER A 194 -3.19 3.50 7.60
N GLY A 195 -2.17 2.65 7.38
CA GLY A 195 -2.23 1.17 7.40
C GLY A 195 -2.58 0.50 6.08
N ASP A 196 -3.07 1.24 5.08
CA ASP A 196 -3.09 0.75 3.69
C ASP A 196 -1.72 0.80 3.04
N SER A 197 -0.78 1.51 3.65
CA SER A 197 0.62 1.57 3.23
C SER A 197 1.16 0.19 2.90
N GLY A 198 1.76 0.05 1.73
CA GLY A 198 2.27 -1.22 1.21
C GLY A 198 1.22 -2.12 0.55
N GLY A 199 -0.07 -1.82 0.69
CA GLY A 199 -1.12 -2.45 -0.10
C GLY A 199 -1.02 -2.09 -1.58
N GLY A 200 -1.96 -2.56 -2.40
CA GLY A 200 -1.84 -2.46 -3.85
C GLY A 200 -2.88 -1.58 -4.53
N LEU A 201 -2.45 -0.93 -5.59
CA LEU A 201 -3.28 -0.39 -6.65
C LEU A 201 -3.16 -1.30 -7.88
N PHE A 202 -4.29 -1.73 -8.42
CA PHE A 202 -4.36 -2.73 -9.48
C PHE A 202 -5.08 -2.18 -10.70
N ILE A 203 -4.53 -2.42 -11.90
CA ILE A 203 -5.16 -2.19 -13.20
C ILE A 203 -5.22 -3.55 -13.90
N ASP A 204 -6.39 -3.95 -14.37
CA ASP A 204 -6.61 -5.24 -15.05
C ASP A 204 -6.04 -6.45 -14.27
N LYS A 205 -6.20 -6.45 -12.94
CA LYS A 205 -5.68 -7.43 -11.98
C LYS A 205 -4.15 -7.46 -11.84
N LYS A 206 -3.41 -6.61 -12.56
CA LYS A 206 -1.95 -6.46 -12.42
C LYS A 206 -1.64 -5.40 -11.38
N ILE A 207 -0.56 -5.57 -10.61
CA ILE A 207 -0.12 -4.58 -9.63
C ILE A 207 0.55 -3.40 -10.33
N ALA A 208 -0.12 -2.24 -10.32
CA ALA A 208 0.34 -1.01 -10.96
C ALA A 208 0.92 0.00 -9.96
N GLY A 209 0.52 -0.08 -8.68
CA GLY A 209 1.02 0.82 -7.65
C GLY A 209 1.09 0.18 -6.27
N ILE A 210 2.02 0.66 -5.44
CA ILE A 210 2.11 0.33 -4.01
C ILE A 210 1.61 1.53 -3.21
N ASN A 211 0.61 1.32 -2.37
CA ASN A 211 0.04 2.37 -1.52
C ASN A 211 1.14 3.01 -0.65
N SER A 212 1.35 4.30 -0.79
CA SER A 212 2.45 5.01 -0.14
C SER A 212 1.94 6.07 0.83
N CYS A 213 1.16 7.04 0.35
CA CYS A 213 0.92 8.25 1.11
C CYS A 213 -0.42 8.90 0.80
N VAL A 214 -0.89 9.70 1.77
CA VAL A 214 -2.02 10.63 1.58
C VAL A 214 -1.46 12.03 1.37
N LEU A 215 -1.85 12.66 0.27
CA LEU A 215 -1.48 14.02 -0.08
C LEU A 215 -2.66 14.95 0.23
N SER A 216 -2.44 15.99 1.01
CA SER A 216 -3.48 16.92 1.41
C SER A 216 -3.26 18.31 0.83
N ILE A 217 -4.37 18.96 0.40
CA ILE A 217 -4.36 20.34 -0.07
C ILE A 217 -4.57 21.31 1.10
N ASP A 218 -5.27 20.89 2.15
CA ASP A 218 -5.62 21.73 3.31
C ASP A 218 -4.69 21.54 4.51
N GLY A 219 -3.63 20.75 4.35
CA GLY A 219 -2.66 20.44 5.40
C GLY A 219 -3.11 19.37 6.40
N LYS A 220 -4.25 18.70 6.15
CA LYS A 220 -4.79 17.64 7.00
C LYS A 220 -4.94 16.37 6.20
N ALA A 221 -3.93 15.52 6.20
CA ALA A 221 -3.95 14.22 5.51
C ALA A 221 -4.87 13.21 6.26
N ASN A 222 -6.17 13.44 6.22
CA ASN A 222 -7.20 12.66 6.92
C ASN A 222 -8.09 11.82 5.99
N SER A 223 -7.73 11.77 4.70
CA SER A 223 -8.40 10.99 3.64
C SER A 223 -9.86 11.41 3.42
N THR A 224 -10.12 12.71 3.38
CA THR A 224 -11.41 13.30 3.02
C THR A 224 -11.48 13.67 1.53
N TYR A 225 -12.59 14.26 1.06
CA TYR A 225 -12.77 14.71 -0.33
C TYR A 225 -11.69 15.66 -0.86
N LYS A 226 -10.89 16.28 -0.01
CA LYS A 226 -9.82 17.21 -0.42
C LYS A 226 -8.46 16.54 -0.49
N ASP A 227 -8.38 15.27 -0.13
CA ASP A 227 -7.14 14.53 -0.12
C ASP A 227 -6.98 13.68 -1.39
N MET A 228 -5.75 13.29 -1.63
CA MET A 228 -5.36 12.41 -2.72
C MET A 228 -4.58 11.22 -2.19
N GLY A 229 -4.76 10.06 -2.81
CA GLY A 229 -3.91 8.90 -2.60
C GLY A 229 -2.70 8.95 -3.53
N GLY A 230 -1.50 8.77 -2.98
CA GLY A 230 -0.27 8.59 -3.73
C GLY A 230 0.18 7.12 -3.66
N HIS A 231 0.45 6.53 -4.82
CA HIS A 231 0.84 5.12 -4.94
C HIS A 231 2.14 5.04 -5.75
N THR A 232 3.19 4.43 -5.19
CA THR A 232 4.46 4.25 -5.89
C THR A 232 4.24 3.48 -7.18
N ARG A 233 4.56 4.09 -8.32
CA ARG A 233 4.27 3.58 -9.67
C ARG A 233 5.14 2.37 -10.00
N VAL A 234 4.57 1.16 -10.04
CA VAL A 234 5.31 -0.10 -10.23
C VAL A 234 6.05 -0.17 -11.56
N SER A 235 5.47 0.38 -12.64
CA SER A 235 6.08 0.37 -13.98
C SER A 235 7.44 1.09 -14.08
N ASP A 236 7.78 1.92 -13.08
CA ASP A 236 9.10 2.57 -13.00
C ASP A 236 10.15 1.72 -12.27
N TYR A 237 9.76 0.60 -11.65
CA TYR A 237 10.62 -0.25 -10.82
C TYR A 237 10.70 -1.71 -11.30
N ILE A 238 10.24 -2.03 -12.50
CA ILE A 238 10.19 -3.42 -13.02
C ILE A 238 11.56 -4.09 -12.95
N ASP A 239 12.59 -3.45 -13.50
CA ASP A 239 13.96 -4.01 -13.53
C ASP A 239 14.52 -4.17 -12.10
N TRP A 240 14.24 -3.21 -11.22
CA TRP A 240 14.65 -3.29 -9.82
C TRP A 240 13.95 -4.45 -9.09
N ILE A 241 12.64 -4.62 -9.28
CA ILE A 241 11.87 -5.71 -8.65
C ILE A 241 12.41 -7.07 -9.12
N ILE A 242 12.59 -7.25 -10.43
CA ILE A 242 13.07 -8.51 -11.01
C ILE A 242 14.51 -8.80 -10.56
N GLY A 243 15.41 -7.81 -10.65
CA GLY A 243 16.81 -7.95 -10.27
C GLY A 243 16.98 -8.23 -8.77
N THR A 244 16.27 -7.50 -7.92
CA THR A 244 16.31 -7.68 -6.47
C THR A 244 15.74 -9.03 -6.04
N LYS A 245 14.62 -9.44 -6.63
CA LYS A 245 14.04 -10.77 -6.39
C LYS A 245 15.03 -11.89 -6.72
N LYS A 246 15.73 -11.79 -7.86
CA LYS A 246 16.78 -12.75 -8.23
C LYS A 246 17.92 -12.75 -7.21
N SER A 247 18.46 -11.59 -6.86
CA SER A 247 19.55 -11.48 -5.88
C SER A 247 19.19 -12.05 -4.51
N ILE A 248 17.97 -11.82 -4.03
CA ILE A 248 17.46 -12.39 -2.78
C ILE A 248 17.44 -13.92 -2.85
N ASN A 249 16.99 -14.49 -3.97
CA ASN A 249 16.94 -15.94 -4.15
C ASN A 249 18.36 -16.54 -4.19
N ASP A 250 19.29 -15.92 -4.91
CA ASP A 250 20.69 -16.35 -4.99
C ASP A 250 21.35 -16.36 -3.58
N ILE A 251 21.09 -15.36 -2.75
CA ILE A 251 21.57 -15.29 -1.35
C ILE A 251 21.03 -16.48 -0.53
N ILE A 252 19.74 -16.76 -0.62
CA ILE A 252 19.10 -17.84 0.17
C ILE A 252 19.53 -19.23 -0.31
N GLU A 253 19.74 -19.41 -1.61
CA GLU A 253 20.21 -20.68 -2.19
C GLU A 253 21.69 -20.92 -1.90
N GLY A 254 22.51 -19.87 -1.90
CA GLY A 254 23.93 -19.95 -1.53
C GLY A 254 24.20 -20.19 -0.05
N GLN A 255 23.18 -20.10 0.82
CA GLN A 255 23.26 -20.41 2.26
C GLN A 255 22.85 -21.84 2.61
N LYS A 256 22.43 -22.66 1.64
CA LYS A 256 22.10 -24.08 1.78
C LYS A 256 23.30 -24.96 1.43
#